data_062c2e12f572c39c298e6acc5443ab80
#
_entry.id   062c2e12f572c39c298e6acc5443ab80
#
_cell.length_a   1.000
_cell.length_b   1.000
_cell.length_c   1.000
_cell.angle_alpha   90.00
_cell.angle_beta   90.00
_cell.angle_gamma   90.00
#
_symmetry.space_group_name_H-M   'P 1'
#
loop_
_entity.id
_entity.type
_entity.pdbx_description
1 polymer ?
#
loop_
_entity_poly.entity_id
_entity_poly.type
_entity_poly.pdbx_seq_one_letter_code
_entity_poly.pdbx_strand_id
1 'polypeptide(L)'
;GDYYRRQLELMLQPGTPVYVPMNPPKKNGGQRLVELGGLALSFMMAPEIFWNPLSQEVKDSLAVRMLSYGEGGTYECNWRFFNVNIMSFFLSQGYHTDKAYLEELLQILLAAYRGDGWYHDNPLFDYYSMWAFQMYGSLWSEKFGKKILS
;
A
#
# COMPACT_ATOMS: atom_id res chain seq x y z
N GLY A 1 8.55 19.53 5.84
CA GLY A 1 7.73 18.76 6.79
C GLY A 1 6.30 19.27 6.93
N ASP A 2 6.10 20.54 7.32
CA ASP A 2 4.76 21.05 7.71
C ASP A 2 3.71 21.02 6.60
N TYR A 3 4.11 21.28 5.36
CA TYR A 3 3.19 21.20 4.23
C TYR A 3 2.57 19.81 4.09
N TYR A 4 3.38 18.76 4.08
CA TYR A 4 2.90 17.39 3.93
C TYR A 4 2.05 16.93 5.12
N ARG A 5 2.47 17.27 6.34
CA ARG A 5 1.68 17.00 7.56
C ARG A 5 0.28 17.59 7.43
N ARG A 6 0.18 18.86 7.03
CA ARG A 6 -1.11 19.52 6.86
C ARG A 6 -1.96 18.87 5.76
N GLN A 7 -1.36 18.43 4.64
CA GLN A 7 -2.12 17.73 3.61
C GLN A 7 -2.67 16.39 4.11
N LEU A 8 -1.90 15.64 4.90
CA LEU A 8 -2.34 14.39 5.50
C LEU A 8 -3.49 14.61 6.51
N GLU A 9 -3.42 15.66 7.29
CA GLU A 9 -4.52 16.06 8.20
C GLU A 9 -5.79 16.45 7.40
N LEU A 10 -5.63 17.22 6.32
CA LEU A 10 -6.76 17.66 5.49
C LEU A 10 -7.43 16.48 4.75
N MET A 11 -6.68 15.47 4.33
CA MET A 11 -7.28 14.30 3.67
C MET A 11 -8.19 13.47 4.59
N LEU A 12 -8.09 13.66 5.89
CA LEU A 12 -8.95 13.04 6.89
C LEU A 12 -10.24 13.84 7.20
N GLN A 13 -10.27 15.13 6.82
CA GLN A 13 -11.35 16.06 7.16
C GLN A 13 -12.42 16.13 6.06
N PRO A 14 -13.67 15.73 6.34
CA PRO A 14 -14.77 15.89 5.40
C PRO A 14 -14.94 17.35 4.95
N GLY A 15 -15.26 17.54 3.67
CA GLY A 15 -15.48 18.88 3.08
C GLY A 15 -14.20 19.54 2.55
N THR A 16 -13.02 18.99 2.75
CA THR A 16 -11.80 19.48 2.10
C THR A 16 -11.69 18.92 0.66
N PRO A 17 -11.05 19.66 -0.26
CA PRO A 17 -10.85 19.17 -1.64
C PRO A 17 -10.05 17.86 -1.75
N VAL A 18 -9.22 17.57 -0.75
CA VAL A 18 -8.34 16.40 -0.68
C VAL A 18 -8.92 15.27 0.18
N TYR A 19 -10.15 15.41 0.65
CA TYR A 19 -10.76 14.41 1.52
C TYR A 19 -10.82 13.01 0.88
N VAL A 20 -10.35 12.03 1.62
CA VAL A 20 -10.42 10.61 1.25
C VAL A 20 -11.46 9.92 2.15
N PRO A 21 -12.61 9.49 1.65
CA PRO A 21 -13.60 8.75 2.44
C PRO A 21 -13.10 7.34 2.77
N MET A 22 -13.77 6.66 3.69
CA MET A 22 -13.58 5.23 3.91
C MET A 22 -13.94 4.44 2.65
N ASN A 23 -13.16 3.42 2.33
CA ASN A 23 -13.55 2.47 1.30
C ASN A 23 -14.58 1.49 1.89
N PRO A 24 -15.73 1.26 1.23
CA PRO A 24 -16.66 0.24 1.66
C PRO A 24 -16.00 -1.16 1.68
N PRO A 25 -16.41 -2.06 2.59
CA PRO A 25 -15.84 -3.39 2.70
C PRO A 25 -15.81 -4.14 1.35
N LYS A 26 -14.66 -4.74 1.03
CA LYS A 26 -14.42 -5.51 -0.20
C LYS A 26 -14.58 -4.74 -1.53
N LYS A 27 -14.87 -3.45 -1.48
CA LYS A 27 -14.96 -2.63 -2.70
C LYS A 27 -13.57 -2.42 -3.29
N ASN A 28 -13.47 -2.46 -4.63
CA ASN A 28 -12.27 -2.06 -5.33
C ASN A 28 -11.98 -0.57 -5.08
N GLY A 29 -10.80 -0.27 -4.57
CA GLY A 29 -10.40 1.08 -4.20
C GLY A 29 -10.16 2.02 -5.41
N GLY A 30 -10.03 1.46 -6.61
CA GLY A 30 -9.79 2.21 -7.83
C GLY A 30 -8.50 3.04 -7.75
N GLN A 31 -8.50 4.19 -8.39
CA GLN A 31 -7.34 5.09 -8.41
C GLN A 31 -6.87 5.52 -7.01
N ARG A 32 -7.77 5.65 -6.04
CA ARG A 32 -7.39 5.97 -4.65
C ARG A 32 -6.52 4.90 -4.01
N LEU A 33 -6.74 3.62 -4.32
CA LEU A 33 -5.86 2.55 -3.86
C LEU A 33 -4.43 2.75 -4.36
N VAL A 34 -4.26 3.15 -5.63
CA VAL A 34 -2.95 3.45 -6.23
C VAL A 34 -2.26 4.59 -5.49
N GLU A 35 -2.97 5.69 -5.28
CA GLU A 35 -2.46 6.89 -4.61
C GLU A 35 -2.09 6.61 -3.16
N LEU A 36 -2.93 5.89 -2.42
CA LEU A 36 -2.66 5.51 -1.03
C LEU A 36 -1.55 4.47 -0.91
N GLY A 37 -1.43 3.55 -1.87
CA GLY A 37 -0.31 2.61 -1.96
C GLY A 37 1.03 3.32 -2.20
N GLY A 38 1.03 4.35 -3.06
CA GLY A 38 2.17 5.25 -3.26
C GLY A 38 2.50 6.08 -2.02
N LEU A 39 1.49 6.54 -1.28
CA LEU A 39 1.68 7.24 -0.02
C LEU A 39 2.28 6.32 1.06
N ALA A 40 1.79 5.07 1.17
CA ALA A 40 2.38 4.08 2.07
C ALA A 40 3.86 3.83 1.74
N LEU A 41 4.21 3.77 0.45
CA LEU A 41 5.60 3.68 0.01
C LEU A 41 6.42 4.89 0.47
N SER A 42 5.86 6.10 0.40
CA SER A 42 6.52 7.32 0.89
C SER A 42 6.76 7.27 2.40
N PHE A 43 5.81 6.74 3.18
CA PHE A 43 5.99 6.52 4.62
C PHE A 43 7.12 5.53 4.92
N MET A 44 7.29 4.50 4.09
CA MET A 44 8.37 3.51 4.22
C MET A 44 9.75 4.07 3.89
N MET A 45 9.81 4.90 2.85
CA MET A 45 11.09 5.36 2.29
C MET A 45 11.64 6.60 3.02
N ALA A 46 10.78 7.45 3.55
CA ALA A 46 11.17 8.66 4.25
C ALA A 46 10.29 8.92 5.49
N PRO A 47 10.28 7.98 6.46
CA PRO A 47 9.40 8.07 7.63
C PRO A 47 9.64 9.34 8.44
N GLU A 48 10.86 9.83 8.51
CA GLU A 48 11.23 11.05 9.22
C GLU A 48 10.58 12.32 8.64
N ILE A 49 10.17 12.27 7.38
CA ILE A 49 9.50 13.39 6.70
C ILE A 49 7.97 13.23 6.76
N PHE A 50 7.47 12.03 6.48
CA PHE A 50 6.06 11.81 6.20
C PHE A 50 5.29 11.15 7.35
N TRP A 51 5.94 10.33 8.19
CA TRP A 51 5.26 9.52 9.20
C TRP A 51 5.58 9.94 10.64
N ASN A 52 6.87 10.00 10.98
CA ASN A 52 7.29 10.22 12.36
C ASN A 52 6.77 11.54 12.96
N PRO A 53 6.70 12.67 12.19
CA PRO A 53 6.23 13.94 12.71
C PRO A 53 4.72 14.01 12.99
N LEU A 54 3.93 13.01 12.57
CA LEU A 54 2.49 12.98 12.78
C LEU A 54 2.15 12.68 14.24
N SER A 55 1.08 13.29 14.75
CA SER A 55 0.51 12.91 16.05
C SER A 55 -0.06 11.49 16.01
N GLN A 56 -0.16 10.84 17.17
CA GLN A 56 -0.71 9.48 17.24
C GLN A 56 -2.16 9.43 16.73
N GLU A 57 -2.97 10.45 17.04
CA GLU A 57 -4.34 10.56 16.57
C GLU A 57 -4.44 10.58 15.03
N VAL A 58 -3.55 11.35 14.38
CA VAL A 58 -3.48 11.39 12.91
C VAL A 58 -3.01 10.05 12.34
N LYS A 59 -2.02 9.42 12.96
CA LYS A 59 -1.53 8.08 12.59
C LYS A 59 -2.64 7.02 12.66
N ASP A 60 -3.39 7.00 13.75
CA ASP A 60 -4.49 6.07 13.95
C ASP A 60 -5.61 6.29 12.93
N SER A 61 -5.94 7.55 12.65
CA SER A 61 -6.93 7.92 11.65
C SER A 61 -6.51 7.54 10.23
N LEU A 62 -5.23 7.74 9.89
CA LEU A 62 -4.64 7.31 8.62
C LEU A 62 -4.66 5.79 8.51
N ALA A 63 -4.31 5.06 9.58
CA ALA A 63 -4.33 3.60 9.58
C ALA A 63 -5.72 3.06 9.25
N VAL A 64 -6.74 3.49 9.97
CA VAL A 64 -8.13 3.08 9.72
C VAL A 64 -8.54 3.39 8.27
N ARG A 65 -8.23 4.59 7.80
CA ARG A 65 -8.60 5.06 6.47
C ARG A 65 -7.90 4.28 5.36
N MET A 66 -6.59 4.18 5.44
CA MET A 66 -5.78 3.54 4.40
C MET A 66 -5.97 2.03 4.39
N LEU A 67 -6.10 1.39 5.57
CA LEU A 67 -6.39 -0.05 5.65
C LEU A 67 -7.74 -0.40 5.05
N SER A 68 -8.75 0.48 5.10
CA SER A 68 -10.02 0.23 4.40
C SER A 68 -9.83 0.04 2.88
N TYR A 69 -8.79 0.65 2.29
CA TYR A 69 -8.39 0.44 0.90
C TYR A 69 -7.43 -0.75 0.76
N GLY A 70 -6.45 -0.87 1.64
CA GLY A 70 -5.47 -1.95 1.61
C GLY A 70 -6.09 -3.33 1.76
N GLU A 71 -7.12 -3.46 2.59
CA GLU A 71 -7.91 -4.69 2.79
C GLU A 71 -9.14 -4.77 1.86
N GLY A 72 -9.31 -3.78 0.98
CA GLY A 72 -10.35 -3.76 -0.03
C GLY A 72 -10.01 -4.58 -1.26
N GLY A 73 -10.98 -4.67 -2.18
CA GLY A 73 -10.77 -5.29 -3.49
C GLY A 73 -9.78 -4.51 -4.36
N THR A 74 -9.18 -5.21 -5.31
CA THR A 74 -8.22 -4.66 -6.27
C THR A 74 -8.42 -5.27 -7.66
N TYR A 75 -7.78 -4.72 -8.68
CA TYR A 75 -7.72 -5.36 -10.00
C TYR A 75 -6.74 -6.54 -9.98
N GLU A 76 -7.02 -7.54 -10.82
CA GLU A 76 -6.23 -8.78 -10.93
C GLU A 76 -4.92 -8.59 -11.72
N CYS A 77 -4.12 -7.61 -11.30
CA CYS A 77 -2.84 -7.26 -11.92
C CYS A 77 -1.85 -6.76 -10.87
N ASN A 78 -0.78 -6.10 -11.30
CA ASN A 78 0.23 -5.49 -10.44
C ASN A 78 -0.35 -4.54 -9.37
N TRP A 79 -1.57 -4.07 -9.50
CA TRP A 79 -2.23 -3.21 -8.50
C TRP A 79 -2.33 -3.85 -7.12
N ARG A 80 -2.23 -5.18 -7.02
CA ARG A 80 -2.11 -5.89 -5.74
C ARG A 80 -0.93 -5.40 -4.88
N PHE A 81 0.11 -4.84 -5.49
CA PHE A 81 1.22 -4.22 -4.74
C PHE A 81 0.78 -3.02 -3.91
N PHE A 82 -0.24 -2.28 -4.32
CA PHE A 82 -0.74 -1.15 -3.54
C PHE A 82 -1.43 -1.61 -2.25
N ASN A 83 -2.21 -2.70 -2.32
CA ASN A 83 -2.75 -3.36 -1.13
C ASN A 83 -1.61 -3.84 -0.22
N VAL A 84 -0.66 -4.57 -0.77
CA VAL A 84 0.50 -5.11 -0.05
C VAL A 84 1.31 -4.00 0.62
N ASN A 85 1.57 -2.89 -0.08
CA ASN A 85 2.31 -1.76 0.49
C ASN A 85 1.59 -1.14 1.69
N ILE A 86 0.28 -0.90 1.58
CA ILE A 86 -0.52 -0.33 2.67
C ILE A 86 -0.52 -1.29 3.86
N MET A 87 -0.91 -2.54 3.65
CA MET A 87 -1.05 -3.52 4.73
C MET A 87 0.28 -3.80 5.42
N SER A 88 1.37 -3.97 4.66
CA SER A 88 2.70 -4.24 5.21
C SER A 88 3.24 -3.06 6.01
N PHE A 89 3.03 -1.84 5.53
CA PHE A 89 3.44 -0.66 6.27
C PHE A 89 2.74 -0.59 7.62
N PHE A 90 1.41 -0.66 7.67
CA PHE A 90 0.67 -0.54 8.92
C PHE A 90 0.91 -1.74 9.86
N LEU A 91 1.06 -2.95 9.32
CA LEU A 91 1.49 -4.11 10.12
C LEU A 91 2.85 -3.86 10.79
N SER A 92 3.81 -3.28 10.07
CA SER A 92 5.13 -2.94 10.61
C SER A 92 5.10 -1.86 11.70
N GLN A 93 4.05 -1.03 11.71
CA GLN A 93 3.80 -0.01 12.73
C GLN A 93 2.97 -0.54 13.91
N GLY A 94 2.66 -1.84 13.94
CA GLY A 94 1.92 -2.47 15.03
C GLY A 94 0.40 -2.41 14.91
N TYR A 95 -0.14 -1.96 13.79
CA TYR A 95 -1.58 -1.98 13.55
C TYR A 95 -2.06 -3.37 13.14
N HIS A 96 -3.28 -3.71 13.52
CA HIS A 96 -3.92 -4.95 13.09
C HIS A 96 -4.23 -4.88 11.59
N THR A 97 -3.89 -5.94 10.85
CA THR A 97 -4.18 -6.12 9.42
C THR A 97 -4.68 -7.54 9.16
N ASP A 98 -5.42 -7.73 8.09
CA ASP A 98 -5.81 -9.06 7.60
C ASP A 98 -4.58 -9.78 7.00
N LYS A 99 -3.85 -10.50 7.86
CA LYS A 99 -2.64 -11.23 7.45
C LYS A 99 -2.92 -12.32 6.43
N ALA A 100 -4.07 -12.97 6.51
CA ALA A 100 -4.43 -14.03 5.56
C ALA A 100 -4.60 -13.44 4.16
N TYR A 101 -5.27 -12.29 4.05
CA TYR A 101 -5.41 -11.59 2.78
C TYR A 101 -4.05 -11.06 2.26
N LEU A 102 -3.20 -10.54 3.14
CA LEU A 102 -1.85 -10.11 2.74
C LEU A 102 -1.03 -11.27 2.19
N GLU A 103 -1.06 -12.43 2.83
CA GLU A 103 -0.38 -13.65 2.36
C GLU A 103 -0.94 -14.13 1.03
N GLU A 104 -2.25 -14.13 0.85
CA GLU A 104 -2.90 -14.46 -0.43
C GLU A 104 -2.40 -13.58 -1.56
N LEU A 105 -2.40 -12.25 -1.37
CA LEU A 105 -1.91 -11.29 -2.36
C LEU A 105 -0.44 -11.52 -2.70
N LEU A 106 0.41 -11.78 -1.71
CA LEU A 106 1.82 -12.09 -1.92
C LEU A 106 2.02 -13.38 -2.73
N GLN A 107 1.25 -14.43 -2.44
CA GLN A 107 1.31 -15.69 -3.20
C GLN A 107 0.91 -15.49 -4.67
N ILE A 108 -0.13 -14.69 -4.92
CA ILE A 108 -0.55 -14.36 -6.29
C ILE A 108 0.55 -13.60 -7.04
N LEU A 109 1.17 -12.61 -6.40
CA LEU A 109 2.27 -11.83 -6.99
C LEU A 109 3.51 -12.72 -7.27
N LEU A 110 3.85 -13.62 -6.35
CA LEU A 110 4.94 -14.58 -6.53
C LEU A 110 4.65 -15.57 -7.67
N ALA A 111 3.40 -16.03 -7.80
CA ALA A 111 2.98 -16.92 -8.87
C ALA A 111 3.06 -16.28 -10.27
N ALA A 112 3.19 -14.96 -10.37
CA ALA A 112 3.43 -14.27 -11.63
C ALA A 112 4.85 -14.44 -12.17
N TYR A 113 5.80 -14.94 -11.37
CA TYR A 113 7.19 -15.17 -11.78
C TYR A 113 7.32 -16.19 -12.89
N ARG A 114 8.16 -15.92 -13.90
CA ARG A 114 8.37 -16.78 -15.10
C ARG A 114 9.81 -17.22 -15.32
N GLY A 115 10.71 -16.91 -14.41
CA GLY A 115 12.14 -17.18 -14.53
C GLY A 115 12.96 -15.95 -14.94
N ASP A 116 14.25 -16.00 -14.70
CA ASP A 116 15.25 -14.97 -15.08
C ASP A 116 14.88 -13.53 -14.70
N GLY A 117 14.14 -13.35 -13.59
CA GLY A 117 13.67 -12.04 -13.13
C GLY A 117 12.43 -11.52 -13.84
N TRP A 118 11.79 -12.32 -14.70
CA TRP A 118 10.60 -11.91 -15.45
C TRP A 118 9.31 -12.26 -14.72
N TYR A 119 8.34 -11.36 -14.81
CA TYR A 119 6.98 -11.52 -14.27
C TYR A 119 5.95 -11.30 -15.35
N HIS A 120 4.90 -12.09 -15.33
CA HIS A 120 3.74 -11.93 -16.21
C HIS A 120 2.60 -11.29 -15.42
N ASP A 121 2.30 -10.06 -15.78
CA ASP A 121 1.12 -9.35 -15.25
C ASP A 121 -0.13 -9.73 -16.05
N ASN A 122 -1.29 -9.59 -15.47
CA ASN A 122 -2.56 -9.85 -16.13
C ASN A 122 -3.17 -8.52 -16.62
N PRO A 123 -3.64 -8.41 -17.86
CA PRO A 123 -3.62 -9.44 -18.93
C PRO A 123 -2.40 -9.36 -19.86
N LEU A 124 -1.49 -8.41 -19.63
CA LEU A 124 -0.41 -8.07 -20.55
C LEU A 124 0.98 -8.38 -19.99
N PHE A 125 1.86 -8.70 -20.91
CA PHE A 125 3.30 -8.82 -20.64
C PHE A 125 3.99 -7.61 -21.28
N ASP A 126 4.22 -6.57 -20.48
CA ASP A 126 4.74 -5.29 -20.94
C ASP A 126 5.82 -4.71 -20.01
N TYR A 127 6.40 -3.59 -20.43
CA TYR A 127 7.41 -2.90 -19.61
C TYR A 127 6.86 -2.36 -18.30
N TYR A 128 5.58 -1.98 -18.24
CA TYR A 128 4.96 -1.50 -17.03
C TYR A 128 4.86 -2.60 -15.96
N SER A 129 4.52 -3.83 -16.37
CA SER A 129 4.53 -5.01 -15.51
C SER A 129 5.90 -5.21 -14.87
N MET A 130 6.97 -5.12 -15.67
CA MET A 130 8.34 -5.24 -15.15
C MET A 130 8.67 -4.14 -14.16
N TRP A 131 8.31 -2.89 -14.45
CA TRP A 131 8.51 -1.78 -13.54
C TRP A 131 7.83 -2.01 -12.19
N ALA A 132 6.56 -2.37 -12.20
CA ALA A 132 5.80 -2.59 -10.98
C ALA A 132 6.39 -3.72 -10.13
N PHE A 133 6.64 -4.87 -10.72
CA PHE A 133 7.19 -6.03 -10.00
C PHE A 133 8.61 -5.79 -9.50
N GLN A 134 9.50 -5.25 -10.33
CA GLN A 134 10.88 -5.00 -9.94
C GLN A 134 10.98 -3.92 -8.87
N MET A 135 10.27 -2.81 -9.01
CA MET A 135 10.34 -1.72 -8.05
C MET A 135 9.63 -2.08 -6.73
N TYR A 136 8.34 -2.39 -6.79
CA TYR A 136 7.56 -2.64 -5.56
C TYR A 136 7.97 -3.94 -4.88
N GLY A 137 8.19 -5.01 -5.66
CA GLY A 137 8.61 -6.30 -5.12
C GLY A 137 9.97 -6.25 -4.43
N SER A 138 10.96 -5.58 -5.02
CA SER A 138 12.28 -5.42 -4.43
C SER A 138 12.25 -4.57 -3.17
N LEU A 139 11.55 -3.43 -3.20
CA LEU A 139 11.38 -2.57 -2.03
C LEU A 139 10.66 -3.28 -0.88
N TRP A 140 9.59 -4.00 -1.20
CA TRP A 140 8.85 -4.78 -0.22
C TRP A 140 9.74 -5.87 0.41
N SER A 141 10.46 -6.63 -0.41
CA SER A 141 11.35 -7.69 0.04
C SER A 141 12.44 -7.17 0.97
N GLU A 142 13.05 -6.04 0.64
CA GLU A 142 14.06 -5.39 1.47
C GLU A 142 13.50 -4.94 2.83
N LYS A 143 12.33 -4.31 2.82
CA LYS A 143 11.74 -3.69 4.03
C LYS A 143 11.01 -4.69 4.93
N PHE A 144 10.35 -5.66 4.36
CA PHE A 144 9.40 -6.52 5.07
C PHE A 144 9.64 -8.02 4.89
N GLY A 145 10.31 -8.47 3.83
CA GLY A 145 10.41 -9.87 3.47
C GLY A 145 10.89 -10.77 4.60
N LYS A 146 11.89 -10.32 5.39
CA LYS A 146 12.40 -11.05 6.55
C LYS A 146 11.50 -10.99 7.79
N LYS A 147 10.58 -10.03 7.86
CA LYS A 147 9.73 -9.78 9.05
C LYS A 147 8.35 -10.40 8.93
N ILE A 148 7.85 -10.54 7.72
CA ILE A 148 6.48 -11.00 7.45
C ILE A 148 6.46 -12.47 7.05
N LEU A 149 7.51 -12.97 6.39
CA LEU A 149 7.62 -14.37 5.95
C LEU A 149 8.39 -15.27 6.93
N SER A 150 8.81 -14.75 8.08
CA SER A 150 9.38 -15.52 9.19
C SER A 150 8.30 -15.89 10.20
#